data_2620f902ddda6cb3ccfe06665ae0dd0e
#
_entry.id   2620f902ddda6cb3ccfe06665ae0dd0e
#
_cell.length_a   1.000
_cell.length_b   1.000
_cell.length_c   1.000
_cell.angle_alpha   90.00
_cell.angle_beta   90.00
_cell.angle_gamma   90.00
#
_symmetry.space_group_name_H-M   'P 1'
#
loop_
_entity.id
_entity.type
_entity.pdbx_description
1 polymer ?
#
loop_
_entity_poly.entity_id
_entity_poly.type
_entity_poly.pdbx_seq_one_letter_code
_entity_poly.pdbx_strand_id
1 'polypeptide(L)'
;MHVPATPMSFASRPDDLVVARPEGLYCPAGDFYIDPWRAVDRAVITHAHSDHARIGHGHYLAQTDSEGTLRTRLGADINLQTLPYGAAIEHNGVRISLHPAGHVLGSAQVRLEHGGRVWVASGDYKTEPDGTCAPFEPVPCDTFITESTFGLPIYRWPTQAQLSADINDWWRRNADDGRASVLLCYAFGKAQRILHGADPSIGPIVVHGAVEPLNAVYRAAGVALPPTLRVSDPEVNPQMLKRALVLAPPSAQGTPWMRRFGNYSDAFASGWMQLRGTRRRRGVDRGFVMSDHADWPGLQKAIAGTGAERVFVTHGSVAVLVRWLTDNGLEAQGFKTEYGDEDVADKAESPHPSLTPAGEGETQ
;
A
#
# COMPACT_ATOMS: atom_id res chain seq x y z
N MET A 1 -15.42 -35.84 15.61
CA MET A 1 -14.00 -35.89 15.18
C MET A 1 -13.92 -35.15 13.84
N HIS A 2 -13.42 -33.94 13.88
CA HIS A 2 -13.26 -33.10 12.70
C HIS A 2 -11.84 -33.35 12.18
N VAL A 3 -11.73 -34.06 11.07
CA VAL A 3 -10.45 -34.28 10.39
C VAL A 3 -10.14 -32.94 9.70
N PRO A 4 -9.02 -32.25 10.03
CA PRO A 4 -8.64 -31.08 9.28
C PRO A 4 -8.28 -31.51 7.86
N ALA A 5 -8.98 -30.96 6.86
CA ALA A 5 -8.64 -31.15 5.46
C ALA A 5 -7.22 -30.58 5.26
N THR A 6 -6.28 -31.45 4.94
CA THR A 6 -4.94 -31.05 4.51
C THR A 6 -5.09 -30.15 3.28
N PRO A 7 -4.52 -28.95 3.24
CA PRO A 7 -4.58 -28.12 2.05
C PRO A 7 -3.88 -28.89 0.92
N MET A 8 -4.61 -29.16 -0.16
CA MET A 8 -4.04 -29.77 -1.36
C MET A 8 -2.98 -28.81 -1.91
N SER A 9 -1.71 -29.14 -1.73
CA SER A 9 -0.60 -28.50 -2.40
C SER A 9 -0.64 -28.96 -3.85
N PHE A 10 -1.14 -28.14 -4.76
CA PHE A 10 -0.94 -28.39 -6.17
C PHE A 10 0.56 -28.26 -6.47
N ALA A 11 1.15 -29.30 -7.06
CA ALA A 11 2.52 -29.24 -7.53
C ALA A 11 2.64 -28.13 -8.59
N SER A 12 3.73 -27.36 -8.54
CA SER A 12 4.05 -26.41 -9.62
C SER A 12 4.11 -27.18 -10.93
N ARG A 13 3.51 -26.63 -11.98
CA ARG A 13 3.58 -27.20 -13.32
C ARG A 13 4.94 -26.87 -13.95
N PRO A 14 5.49 -27.75 -14.80
CA PRO A 14 6.78 -27.49 -15.45
C PRO A 14 6.81 -26.20 -16.29
N ASP A 15 5.64 -25.72 -16.69
CA ASP A 15 5.41 -24.57 -17.55
C ASP A 15 4.89 -23.33 -16.79
N ASP A 16 4.92 -23.33 -15.46
CA ASP A 16 4.54 -22.17 -14.65
C ASP A 16 5.53 -21.01 -14.87
N LEU A 17 5.00 -19.84 -15.25
CA LEU A 17 5.82 -18.64 -15.49
C LEU A 17 6.34 -18.01 -14.21
N VAL A 18 5.66 -18.22 -13.08
CA VAL A 18 6.08 -17.74 -11.77
C VAL A 18 6.04 -18.87 -10.76
N VAL A 19 7.11 -19.03 -10.02
CA VAL A 19 7.23 -20.01 -8.93
C VAL A 19 7.68 -19.34 -7.64
N ALA A 20 7.31 -19.90 -6.49
CA ALA A 20 7.79 -19.42 -5.21
C ALA A 20 9.21 -19.94 -4.95
N ARG A 21 10.12 -19.04 -4.53
CA ARG A 21 11.47 -19.33 -4.06
C ARG A 21 11.71 -18.68 -2.69
N PRO A 22 12.79 -19.05 -1.99
CA PRO A 22 13.12 -18.43 -0.70
C PRO A 22 13.34 -16.91 -0.77
N GLU A 23 13.65 -16.36 -1.93
CA GLU A 23 13.89 -14.93 -2.15
C GLU A 23 12.62 -14.17 -2.55
N GLY A 24 11.61 -14.84 -3.11
CA GLY A 24 10.38 -14.20 -3.61
C GLY A 24 9.69 -14.98 -4.73
N LEU A 25 8.79 -14.30 -5.41
CA LEU A 25 8.15 -14.80 -6.62
C LEU A 25 9.16 -14.72 -7.78
N TYR A 26 9.51 -15.86 -8.37
CA TYR A 26 10.56 -15.98 -9.40
C TYR A 26 9.98 -16.37 -10.75
N CYS A 27 10.42 -15.70 -11.80
CA CYS A 27 10.15 -16.06 -13.18
C CYS A 27 11.34 -16.87 -13.76
N PRO A 28 11.25 -18.22 -13.87
CA PRO A 28 12.37 -19.04 -14.33
C PRO A 28 12.83 -18.70 -15.76
N ALA A 29 11.90 -18.45 -16.68
CA ALA A 29 12.22 -18.14 -18.06
C ALA A 29 12.93 -16.79 -18.21
N GLY A 30 12.54 -15.81 -17.38
CA GLY A 30 13.08 -14.45 -17.41
C GLY A 30 14.31 -14.24 -16.53
N ASP A 31 14.58 -15.13 -15.57
CA ASP A 31 15.61 -14.98 -14.54
C ASP A 31 15.54 -13.67 -13.77
N PHE A 32 14.34 -13.38 -13.23
CA PHE A 32 14.10 -12.24 -12.36
C PHE A 32 13.03 -12.57 -11.31
N TYR A 33 12.92 -11.73 -10.28
CA TYR A 33 11.94 -11.85 -9.20
C TYR A 33 10.91 -10.72 -9.26
N ILE A 34 9.73 -10.96 -8.70
CA ILE A 34 8.69 -9.94 -8.48
C ILE A 34 8.61 -9.73 -6.96
N ASP A 35 8.74 -8.48 -6.53
CA ASP A 35 8.70 -8.03 -5.12
C ASP A 35 9.50 -8.95 -4.18
N PRO A 36 10.79 -9.22 -4.46
CA PRO A 36 11.57 -10.12 -3.63
C PRO A 36 11.83 -9.53 -2.24
N TRP A 37 11.71 -10.39 -1.23
CA TRP A 37 11.97 -10.01 0.16
C TRP A 37 13.42 -10.21 0.60
N ARG A 38 14.29 -10.78 -0.25
CA ARG A 38 15.74 -10.90 -0.07
C ARG A 38 16.47 -10.30 -1.27
N ALA A 39 17.73 -9.91 -1.07
CA ALA A 39 18.56 -9.37 -2.14
C ALA A 39 18.71 -10.33 -3.30
N VAL A 40 18.47 -9.85 -4.52
CA VAL A 40 18.57 -10.60 -5.79
C VAL A 40 19.25 -9.74 -6.86
N ASP A 41 19.65 -10.35 -7.98
CA ASP A 41 20.21 -9.58 -9.09
C ASP A 41 19.14 -8.69 -9.75
N ARG A 42 17.98 -9.24 -10.11
CA ARG A 42 16.92 -8.53 -10.86
C ARG A 42 15.58 -8.62 -10.16
N ALA A 43 15.00 -7.47 -9.88
CA ALA A 43 13.70 -7.32 -9.23
C ALA A 43 12.76 -6.45 -10.07
N VAL A 44 11.55 -6.93 -10.33
CA VAL A 44 10.41 -6.13 -10.81
C VAL A 44 9.60 -5.74 -9.60
N ILE A 45 9.43 -4.44 -9.37
CA ILE A 45 8.76 -3.92 -8.18
C ILE A 45 7.36 -3.43 -8.55
N THR A 46 6.35 -3.97 -7.88
CA THR A 46 4.95 -3.59 -8.11
C THR A 46 4.65 -2.20 -7.56
N HIS A 47 5.15 -1.88 -6.37
CA HIS A 47 4.97 -0.58 -5.73
C HIS A 47 6.00 -0.35 -4.60
N ALA A 48 6.04 0.87 -4.09
CA ALA A 48 7.12 1.31 -3.21
C ALA A 48 6.88 1.08 -1.70
N HIS A 49 5.92 0.25 -1.23
CA HIS A 49 5.83 -0.13 0.19
C HIS A 49 6.99 -1.04 0.61
N SER A 50 7.30 -1.09 1.92
CA SER A 50 8.52 -1.70 2.45
C SER A 50 8.55 -3.23 2.36
N ASP A 51 7.42 -3.85 2.29
CA ASP A 51 7.24 -5.28 2.12
C ASP A 51 7.41 -5.73 0.65
N HIS A 52 7.23 -4.81 -0.31
CA HIS A 52 7.40 -5.05 -1.74
C HIS A 52 8.71 -4.51 -2.30
N ALA A 53 9.16 -3.33 -1.84
CA ALA A 53 10.38 -2.68 -2.31
C ALA A 53 11.46 -2.65 -1.24
N ARG A 54 12.51 -3.46 -1.42
CA ARG A 54 13.65 -3.58 -0.52
C ARG A 54 14.94 -3.11 -1.16
N ILE A 55 15.90 -2.69 -0.33
CA ILE A 55 17.25 -2.34 -0.79
C ILE A 55 18.07 -3.60 -1.06
N GLY A 56 19.12 -3.48 -1.88
CA GLY A 56 20.14 -4.52 -2.09
C GLY A 56 19.95 -5.34 -3.35
N HIS A 57 18.95 -5.03 -4.21
CA HIS A 57 18.88 -5.65 -5.53
C HIS A 57 19.87 -5.02 -6.50
N GLY A 58 20.43 -5.84 -7.39
CA GLY A 58 21.37 -5.37 -8.41
C GLY A 58 20.71 -4.46 -9.45
N HIS A 59 19.47 -4.79 -9.85
CA HIS A 59 18.69 -4.07 -10.85
C HIS A 59 17.22 -4.04 -10.42
N TYR A 60 16.59 -2.87 -10.57
CA TYR A 60 15.17 -2.66 -10.33
C TYR A 60 14.46 -2.30 -11.62
N LEU A 61 13.29 -2.87 -11.84
CA LEU A 61 12.33 -2.43 -12.86
C LEU A 61 11.03 -2.04 -12.16
N ALA A 62 10.53 -0.84 -12.42
CA ALA A 62 9.26 -0.38 -11.84
C ALA A 62 8.51 0.56 -12.78
N GLN A 63 7.28 0.91 -12.42
CA GLN A 63 6.49 1.87 -13.17
C GLN A 63 7.06 3.29 -13.00
N THR A 64 6.96 4.12 -14.04
CA THR A 64 7.61 5.44 -14.10
C THR A 64 7.22 6.37 -12.95
N ASP A 65 5.92 6.43 -12.58
CA ASP A 65 5.46 7.32 -11.51
C ASP A 65 5.93 6.87 -10.11
N SER A 66 6.41 5.61 -9.96
CA SER A 66 6.97 5.11 -8.71
C SER A 66 8.43 5.54 -8.48
N GLU A 67 9.13 6.08 -9.49
CA GLU A 67 10.55 6.42 -9.40
C GLU A 67 10.85 7.34 -8.22
N GLY A 68 10.10 8.42 -8.08
CA GLY A 68 10.32 9.39 -7.00
C GLY A 68 10.17 8.78 -5.61
N THR A 69 9.16 7.92 -5.41
CA THR A 69 8.93 7.23 -4.14
C THR A 69 9.97 6.16 -3.87
N LEU A 70 10.38 5.38 -4.88
CA LEU A 70 11.42 4.37 -4.75
C LEU A 70 12.77 5.00 -4.40
N ARG A 71 13.18 6.08 -5.10
CA ARG A 71 14.43 6.78 -4.79
C ARG A 71 14.41 7.45 -3.42
N THR A 72 13.28 8.01 -3.01
CA THR A 72 13.12 8.59 -1.67
C THR A 72 13.30 7.53 -0.58
N ARG A 73 12.86 6.29 -0.81
CA ARG A 73 12.85 5.23 0.20
C ARG A 73 14.08 4.31 0.15
N LEU A 74 14.56 4.00 -1.03
CA LEU A 74 15.64 3.02 -1.21
C LEU A 74 17.00 3.68 -1.46
N GLY A 75 17.04 4.99 -1.75
CA GLY A 75 18.24 5.76 -2.07
C GLY A 75 18.24 6.27 -3.50
N ALA A 76 18.87 7.42 -3.70
CA ALA A 76 18.92 8.11 -4.99
C ALA A 76 19.66 7.28 -6.07
N ASP A 77 20.66 6.50 -5.65
CA ASP A 77 21.59 5.82 -6.54
C ASP A 77 21.21 4.36 -6.87
N ILE A 78 19.98 3.91 -6.53
CA ILE A 78 19.54 2.57 -6.95
C ILE A 78 19.57 2.44 -8.46
N ASN A 79 19.99 1.27 -8.96
CA ASN A 79 19.99 0.97 -10.40
C ASN A 79 18.56 0.65 -10.87
N LEU A 80 17.79 1.70 -11.12
CA LEU A 80 16.36 1.65 -11.44
C LEU A 80 16.13 1.97 -12.92
N GLN A 81 15.53 1.03 -13.63
CA GLN A 81 14.88 1.22 -14.92
C GLN A 81 13.39 1.44 -14.68
N THR A 82 12.78 2.41 -15.38
CA THR A 82 11.34 2.64 -15.31
C THR A 82 10.65 2.32 -16.63
N LEU A 83 9.38 1.94 -16.54
CA LEU A 83 8.54 1.59 -17.67
C LEU A 83 7.16 2.25 -17.54
N PRO A 84 6.70 3.03 -18.52
CA PRO A 84 5.33 3.57 -18.52
C PRO A 84 4.28 2.47 -18.52
N TYR A 85 3.08 2.76 -18.00
CA TYR A 85 1.95 1.83 -18.10
C TYR A 85 1.69 1.44 -19.57
N GLY A 86 1.42 0.15 -19.79
CA GLY A 86 1.14 -0.43 -21.09
C GLY A 86 2.35 -0.60 -22.01
N ALA A 87 3.48 0.06 -21.74
CA ALA A 87 4.71 -0.21 -22.47
C ALA A 87 5.26 -1.60 -22.08
N ALA A 88 6.00 -2.21 -22.99
CA ALA A 88 6.56 -3.54 -22.78
C ALA A 88 8.05 -3.59 -23.11
N ILE A 89 8.77 -4.43 -22.37
CA ILE A 89 10.16 -4.82 -22.68
C ILE A 89 10.23 -6.34 -22.79
N GLU A 90 11.26 -6.83 -23.46
CA GLU A 90 11.59 -8.25 -23.51
C GLU A 90 12.86 -8.52 -22.70
N HIS A 91 12.81 -9.56 -21.87
CA HIS A 91 13.94 -10.03 -21.10
C HIS A 91 13.98 -11.57 -21.10
N ASN A 92 15.03 -12.14 -21.65
CA ASN A 92 15.20 -13.61 -21.81
C ASN A 92 13.98 -14.29 -22.46
N GLY A 93 13.36 -13.64 -23.45
CA GLY A 93 12.18 -14.16 -24.16
C GLY A 93 10.85 -14.04 -23.38
N VAL A 94 10.86 -13.39 -22.22
CA VAL A 94 9.65 -12.99 -21.50
C VAL A 94 9.32 -11.54 -21.80
N ARG A 95 8.10 -11.30 -22.27
CA ARG A 95 7.57 -9.96 -22.45
C ARG A 95 6.98 -9.47 -21.12
N ILE A 96 7.48 -8.34 -20.61
CA ILE A 96 7.07 -7.73 -19.35
C ILE A 96 6.39 -6.41 -19.65
N SER A 97 5.21 -6.19 -19.09
CA SER A 97 4.52 -4.89 -19.12
C SER A 97 3.88 -4.60 -17.75
N LEU A 98 3.74 -3.30 -17.44
CA LEU A 98 3.21 -2.82 -16.18
C LEU A 98 1.86 -2.14 -16.42
N HIS A 99 0.87 -2.43 -15.56
CA HIS A 99 -0.50 -1.93 -15.69
C HIS A 99 -1.00 -1.36 -14.37
N PRO A 100 -1.91 -0.37 -14.37
CA PRO A 100 -2.35 0.29 -13.14
C PRO A 100 -2.94 -0.68 -12.10
N ALA A 101 -2.51 -0.57 -10.85
CA ALA A 101 -3.03 -1.35 -9.72
C ALA A 101 -3.97 -0.55 -8.81
N GLY A 102 -4.00 0.79 -8.88
CA GLY A 102 -4.92 1.63 -8.11
C GLY A 102 -4.61 1.77 -6.62
N HIS A 103 -3.47 1.25 -6.17
CA HIS A 103 -3.11 1.17 -4.75
C HIS A 103 -2.46 2.45 -4.23
N VAL A 104 -1.34 2.84 -4.83
CA VAL A 104 -0.58 4.07 -4.52
C VAL A 104 0.03 4.62 -5.81
N LEU A 105 0.65 5.81 -5.76
CA LEU A 105 1.32 6.42 -6.91
C LEU A 105 2.35 5.46 -7.51
N GLY A 106 2.20 5.17 -8.80
CA GLY A 106 3.07 4.26 -9.55
C GLY A 106 2.89 2.78 -9.23
N SER A 107 1.85 2.38 -8.48
CA SER A 107 1.57 0.96 -8.23
C SER A 107 1.16 0.25 -9.52
N ALA A 108 1.72 -0.93 -9.76
CA ALA A 108 1.56 -1.65 -11.01
C ALA A 108 1.33 -3.14 -10.82
N GLN A 109 0.43 -3.68 -11.63
CA GLN A 109 0.35 -5.10 -11.91
C GLN A 109 1.43 -5.48 -12.91
N VAL A 110 2.14 -6.57 -12.67
CA VAL A 110 3.19 -7.09 -13.56
C VAL A 110 2.60 -8.16 -14.46
N ARG A 111 2.47 -7.85 -15.76
CA ARG A 111 2.02 -8.80 -16.77
C ARG A 111 3.22 -9.43 -17.46
N LEU A 112 3.26 -10.75 -17.46
CA LEU A 112 4.27 -11.59 -18.09
C LEU A 112 3.64 -12.38 -19.22
N GLU A 113 4.33 -12.42 -20.36
CA GLU A 113 3.91 -13.21 -21.52
C GLU A 113 5.10 -14.02 -22.05
N HIS A 114 4.95 -15.33 -22.13
CA HIS A 114 5.96 -16.26 -22.64
C HIS A 114 5.30 -17.55 -23.09
N GLY A 115 5.74 -18.08 -24.25
CA GLY A 115 5.24 -19.37 -24.77
C GLY A 115 3.73 -19.41 -25.03
N GLY A 116 3.11 -18.26 -25.35
CA GLY A 116 1.66 -18.15 -25.58
C GLY A 116 0.83 -18.11 -24.29
N ARG A 117 1.45 -18.04 -23.13
CA ARG A 117 0.79 -17.90 -21.81
C ARG A 117 0.94 -16.50 -21.26
N VAL A 118 -0.10 -16.03 -20.58
CA VAL A 118 -0.15 -14.73 -19.91
C VAL A 118 -0.39 -14.89 -18.42
N TRP A 119 0.52 -14.42 -17.62
CA TRP A 119 0.40 -14.35 -16.17
C TRP A 119 0.41 -12.90 -15.69
N VAL A 120 -0.36 -12.61 -14.67
CA VAL A 120 -0.37 -11.28 -14.03
C VAL A 120 -0.17 -11.43 -12.54
N ALA A 121 0.85 -10.75 -12.01
CA ALA A 121 1.02 -10.55 -10.56
C ALA A 121 0.49 -9.17 -10.19
N SER A 122 -0.55 -9.12 -9.38
CA SER A 122 -1.25 -7.86 -9.07
C SER A 122 -0.42 -6.90 -8.23
N GLY A 123 0.51 -7.39 -7.40
CA GLY A 123 0.94 -6.66 -6.23
C GLY A 123 -0.27 -6.35 -5.34
N ASP A 124 -0.17 -5.31 -4.55
CA ASP A 124 -1.33 -4.76 -3.83
C ASP A 124 -2.15 -3.88 -4.75
N TYR A 125 -3.47 -3.96 -4.63
CA TYR A 125 -4.36 -3.19 -5.51
C TYR A 125 -5.63 -2.70 -4.83
N LYS A 126 -6.21 -1.66 -5.40
CA LYS A 126 -7.49 -1.08 -4.98
C LYS A 126 -8.36 -0.80 -6.21
N THR A 127 -9.58 -1.33 -6.19
CA THR A 127 -10.51 -1.21 -7.33
C THR A 127 -11.29 0.10 -7.39
N GLU A 128 -11.40 0.79 -6.24
CA GLU A 128 -12.09 2.08 -6.18
C GLU A 128 -11.10 3.23 -6.37
N PRO A 129 -11.27 4.08 -7.39
CA PRO A 129 -10.37 5.20 -7.64
C PRO A 129 -10.45 6.25 -6.52
N ASP A 130 -9.34 6.93 -6.26
CA ASP A 130 -9.27 7.97 -5.23
C ASP A 130 -8.62 9.30 -5.70
N GLY A 131 -8.20 9.37 -6.94
CA GLY A 131 -7.62 10.57 -7.54
C GLY A 131 -6.15 10.82 -7.22
N THR A 132 -5.48 9.95 -6.45
CA THR A 132 -4.06 10.12 -6.08
C THR A 132 -3.10 9.22 -6.87
N CYS A 133 -3.64 8.28 -7.63
CA CYS A 133 -2.89 7.36 -8.51
C CYS A 133 -3.76 6.95 -9.70
N ALA A 134 -3.15 6.30 -10.69
CA ALA A 134 -3.87 5.71 -11.82
C ALA A 134 -4.87 4.65 -11.30
N PRO A 135 -6.14 4.66 -11.76
CA PRO A 135 -7.16 3.72 -11.30
C PRO A 135 -6.83 2.30 -11.75
N PHE A 136 -7.25 1.31 -10.94
CA PHE A 136 -7.10 -0.10 -11.27
C PHE A 136 -7.74 -0.46 -12.62
N GLU A 137 -7.01 -1.23 -13.43
CA GLU A 137 -7.50 -1.79 -14.68
C GLU A 137 -7.37 -3.31 -14.64
N PRO A 138 -8.47 -4.08 -14.88
CA PRO A 138 -8.34 -5.53 -14.98
C PRO A 138 -7.51 -5.92 -16.21
N VAL A 139 -6.50 -6.76 -16.02
CA VAL A 139 -5.60 -7.22 -17.09
C VAL A 139 -5.95 -8.65 -17.45
N PRO A 140 -6.42 -8.93 -18.68
CA PRO A 140 -6.72 -10.31 -19.11
C PRO A 140 -5.49 -11.22 -19.02
N CYS A 141 -5.67 -12.43 -18.44
CA CYS A 141 -4.60 -13.40 -18.27
C CYS A 141 -5.13 -14.83 -18.08
N ASP A 142 -4.25 -15.82 -18.28
CA ASP A 142 -4.56 -17.23 -18.01
C ASP A 142 -4.44 -17.54 -16.52
N THR A 143 -3.47 -16.90 -15.85
CA THR A 143 -3.19 -17.08 -14.42
C THR A 143 -3.00 -15.72 -13.73
N PHE A 144 -3.71 -15.55 -12.62
CA PHE A 144 -3.66 -14.33 -11.81
C PHE A 144 -3.07 -14.61 -10.43
N ILE A 145 -2.06 -13.87 -10.03
CA ILE A 145 -1.49 -13.87 -8.68
C ILE A 145 -2.05 -12.65 -7.97
N THR A 146 -2.85 -12.85 -6.90
CA THR A 146 -3.59 -11.80 -6.20
C THR A 146 -3.26 -11.73 -4.72
N GLU A 147 -3.30 -10.52 -4.16
CA GLU A 147 -3.36 -10.32 -2.72
C GLU A 147 -4.68 -10.80 -2.12
N SER A 148 -4.73 -10.94 -0.78
CA SER A 148 -5.96 -11.16 -0.02
C SER A 148 -5.95 -10.49 1.35
N THR A 149 -5.31 -9.33 1.46
CA THR A 149 -5.15 -8.56 2.72
C THR A 149 -6.48 -8.39 3.44
N PHE A 150 -7.52 -8.01 2.73
CA PHE A 150 -8.89 -7.92 3.24
C PHE A 150 -9.83 -8.94 2.60
N GLY A 151 -9.33 -10.16 2.41
CA GLY A 151 -10.02 -11.30 1.78
C GLY A 151 -11.10 -11.96 2.66
N LEU A 152 -11.84 -11.20 3.47
CA LEU A 152 -12.98 -11.67 4.25
C LEU A 152 -14.25 -10.89 3.90
N PRO A 153 -15.45 -11.54 3.87
CA PRO A 153 -16.72 -10.89 3.54
C PRO A 153 -17.12 -9.70 4.41
N ILE A 154 -16.52 -9.57 5.59
CA ILE A 154 -16.79 -8.47 6.52
C ILE A 154 -16.20 -7.15 6.04
N TYR A 155 -15.14 -7.18 5.20
CA TYR A 155 -14.49 -5.97 4.72
C TYR A 155 -15.25 -5.39 3.53
N ARG A 156 -15.79 -4.20 3.74
CA ARG A 156 -16.49 -3.38 2.75
C ARG A 156 -16.18 -1.92 3.05
N TRP A 157 -15.66 -1.22 2.04
CA TRP A 157 -15.20 0.15 2.25
C TRP A 157 -16.30 1.17 2.01
N PRO A 158 -16.37 2.24 2.81
CA PRO A 158 -17.13 3.42 2.45
C PRO A 158 -16.54 4.06 1.18
N THR A 159 -17.33 4.83 0.47
CA THR A 159 -16.82 5.60 -0.67
C THR A 159 -15.78 6.63 -0.23
N GLN A 160 -14.85 7.00 -1.13
CA GLN A 160 -13.86 8.02 -0.83
C GLN A 160 -14.50 9.36 -0.44
N ALA A 161 -15.59 9.75 -1.09
CA ALA A 161 -16.33 10.97 -0.77
C ALA A 161 -16.90 10.95 0.65
N GLN A 162 -17.50 9.83 1.07
CA GLN A 162 -18.03 9.67 2.43
C GLN A 162 -16.91 9.73 3.47
N LEU A 163 -15.78 9.07 3.22
CA LEU A 163 -14.64 9.07 4.11
C LEU A 163 -14.04 10.47 4.27
N SER A 164 -13.87 11.20 3.16
CA SER A 164 -13.37 12.58 3.18
C SER A 164 -14.32 13.52 3.96
N ALA A 165 -15.64 13.37 3.75
CA ALA A 165 -16.63 14.14 4.51
C ALA A 165 -16.54 13.85 6.01
N ASP A 166 -16.45 12.57 6.41
CA ASP A 166 -16.37 12.15 7.82
C ASP A 166 -15.08 12.67 8.51
N ILE A 167 -13.95 12.71 7.78
CA ILE A 167 -12.67 13.24 8.28
C ILE A 167 -12.78 14.77 8.43
N ASN A 168 -13.27 15.48 7.40
CA ASN A 168 -13.41 16.93 7.44
C ASN A 168 -14.40 17.38 8.53
N ASP A 169 -15.48 16.65 8.75
CA ASP A 169 -16.44 16.94 9.82
C ASP A 169 -15.86 16.71 11.22
N TRP A 170 -15.04 15.68 11.39
CA TRP A 170 -14.32 15.45 12.64
C TRP A 170 -13.28 16.55 12.88
N TRP A 171 -12.54 16.96 11.86
CA TRP A 171 -11.57 18.03 11.93
C TRP A 171 -12.24 19.37 12.24
N ARG A 172 -13.34 19.73 11.57
CA ARG A 172 -14.09 20.98 11.81
C ARG A 172 -14.55 21.08 13.26
N ARG A 173 -15.16 20.03 13.81
CA ARG A 173 -15.59 20.03 15.23
C ARG A 173 -14.42 20.24 16.18
N ASN A 174 -13.29 19.60 15.97
CA ASN A 174 -12.11 19.80 16.81
C ASN A 174 -11.55 21.23 16.68
N ALA A 175 -11.50 21.76 15.46
CA ALA A 175 -11.04 23.12 15.21
C ALA A 175 -11.93 24.17 15.90
N ASP A 176 -13.25 23.95 15.92
CA ASP A 176 -14.22 24.83 16.62
C ASP A 176 -14.05 24.70 18.14
N ASP A 177 -13.71 23.54 18.67
CA ASP A 177 -13.37 23.29 20.07
C ASP A 177 -11.97 23.79 20.47
N GLY A 178 -11.18 24.32 19.53
CA GLY A 178 -9.84 24.84 19.77
C GLY A 178 -8.80 23.75 20.08
N ARG A 179 -8.92 22.57 19.48
CA ARG A 179 -7.99 21.44 19.64
C ARG A 179 -7.54 20.85 18.30
N ALA A 180 -6.32 20.38 18.27
CA ALA A 180 -5.76 19.70 17.09
C ALA A 180 -6.47 18.39 16.77
N SER A 181 -6.54 18.05 15.48
CA SER A 181 -7.00 16.75 14.99
C SER A 181 -5.79 15.95 14.53
N VAL A 182 -5.33 14.97 15.31
CA VAL A 182 -4.17 14.13 14.96
C VAL A 182 -4.63 12.84 14.34
N LEU A 183 -4.42 12.68 13.05
CA LEU A 183 -4.82 11.50 12.29
C LEU A 183 -3.59 10.64 11.97
N LEU A 184 -3.53 9.50 12.63
CA LEU A 184 -2.48 8.50 12.42
C LEU A 184 -2.81 7.67 11.18
N CYS A 185 -1.89 7.65 10.21
CA CYS A 185 -2.04 6.93 8.96
C CYS A 185 -0.65 6.61 8.38
N TYR A 186 -0.59 5.70 7.43
CA TYR A 186 0.65 5.42 6.72
C TYR A 186 1.13 6.64 5.95
N ALA A 187 2.45 6.89 6.03
CA ALA A 187 3.08 8.07 5.44
C ALA A 187 3.04 8.06 3.91
N PHE A 188 3.09 6.86 3.30
CA PHE A 188 3.00 6.66 1.86
C PHE A 188 1.62 6.08 1.48
N GLY A 189 0.96 6.70 0.53
CA GLY A 189 -0.37 6.33 0.03
C GLY A 189 -1.50 6.96 0.86
N LYS A 190 -1.75 6.46 2.08
CA LYS A 190 -2.87 6.93 2.92
C LYS A 190 -2.82 8.41 3.26
N ALA A 191 -1.65 8.93 3.64
CA ALA A 191 -1.52 10.35 3.96
C ALA A 191 -1.89 11.24 2.76
N GLN A 192 -1.40 10.92 1.56
CA GLN A 192 -1.69 11.68 0.35
C GLN A 192 -3.15 11.58 -0.06
N ARG A 193 -3.76 10.42 0.11
CA ARG A 193 -5.17 10.20 -0.15
C ARG A 193 -6.07 10.98 0.83
N ILE A 194 -5.69 11.08 2.11
CA ILE A 194 -6.38 11.94 3.09
C ILE A 194 -6.21 13.41 2.68
N LEU A 195 -4.99 13.83 2.33
CA LEU A 195 -4.71 15.19 1.90
C LEU A 195 -5.53 15.60 0.68
N HIS A 196 -5.64 14.71 -0.32
CA HIS A 196 -6.43 14.97 -1.52
C HIS A 196 -7.91 15.27 -1.23
N GLY A 197 -8.48 14.66 -0.17
CA GLY A 197 -9.86 14.88 0.27
C GLY A 197 -10.03 15.90 1.41
N ALA A 198 -8.93 16.50 1.90
CA ALA A 198 -8.98 17.47 3.00
C ALA A 198 -9.45 18.85 2.53
N ASP A 199 -10.31 19.51 3.31
CA ASP A 199 -10.80 20.86 3.08
C ASP A 199 -9.90 21.90 3.80
N PRO A 200 -8.95 22.57 3.11
CA PRO A 200 -8.00 23.48 3.74
C PRO A 200 -8.65 24.76 4.29
N SER A 201 -9.94 25.01 4.02
CA SER A 201 -10.68 26.14 4.60
C SER A 201 -10.97 25.96 6.10
N ILE A 202 -10.90 24.74 6.63
CA ILE A 202 -11.16 24.42 8.04
C ILE A 202 -10.01 24.94 8.93
N GLY A 203 -8.77 24.75 8.49
CA GLY A 203 -7.58 25.14 9.25
C GLY A 203 -6.28 24.73 8.55
N PRO A 204 -5.12 24.96 9.19
CA PRO A 204 -3.84 24.54 8.65
C PRO A 204 -3.70 23.02 8.65
N ILE A 205 -2.97 22.50 7.65
CA ILE A 205 -2.61 21.08 7.57
C ILE A 205 -1.14 20.95 7.91
N VAL A 206 -0.84 20.18 8.95
CA VAL A 206 0.50 19.96 9.45
C VAL A 206 0.87 18.49 9.32
N VAL A 207 2.08 18.18 8.92
CA VAL A 207 2.49 16.80 8.68
C VAL A 207 3.75 16.44 9.45
N HIS A 208 3.89 15.16 9.78
CA HIS A 208 5.13 14.61 10.29
C HIS A 208 6.23 14.66 9.22
N GLY A 209 7.50 14.81 9.64
CA GLY A 209 8.64 14.88 8.74
C GLY A 209 8.77 13.70 7.76
N ALA A 210 8.26 12.53 8.10
CA ALA A 210 8.26 11.36 7.21
C ALA A 210 7.22 11.47 6.06
N VAL A 211 6.22 12.36 6.16
CA VAL A 211 5.14 12.50 5.18
C VAL A 211 5.52 13.49 4.08
N GLU A 212 6.16 14.60 4.42
CA GLU A 212 6.40 15.71 3.47
C GLU A 212 7.27 15.34 2.26
N PRO A 213 8.34 14.54 2.37
CA PRO A 213 9.09 14.12 1.19
C PRO A 213 8.24 13.36 0.18
N LEU A 214 7.29 12.56 0.66
CA LEU A 214 6.36 11.81 -0.19
C LEU A 214 5.29 12.73 -0.80
N ASN A 215 4.79 13.73 -0.05
CA ASN A 215 3.90 14.76 -0.59
C ASN A 215 4.56 15.53 -1.76
N ALA A 216 5.86 15.84 -1.63
CA ALA A 216 6.61 16.48 -2.70
C ALA A 216 6.66 15.62 -3.97
N VAL A 217 6.86 14.32 -3.85
CA VAL A 217 6.83 13.38 -4.99
C VAL A 217 5.44 13.36 -5.65
N TYR A 218 4.37 13.27 -4.86
CA TYR A 218 3.00 13.27 -5.40
C TYR A 218 2.67 14.59 -6.14
N ARG A 219 3.06 15.74 -5.56
CA ARG A 219 2.89 17.04 -6.23
C ARG A 219 3.68 17.12 -7.53
N ALA A 220 4.92 16.62 -7.55
CA ALA A 220 5.75 16.56 -8.75
C ALA A 220 5.14 15.67 -9.85
N ALA A 221 4.42 14.62 -9.46
CA ALA A 221 3.65 13.77 -10.37
C ALA A 221 2.29 14.37 -10.78
N GLY A 222 1.98 15.62 -10.37
CA GLY A 222 0.76 16.32 -10.76
C GLY A 222 -0.46 16.03 -9.87
N VAL A 223 -0.31 15.32 -8.77
CA VAL A 223 -1.42 15.08 -7.82
C VAL A 223 -1.70 16.35 -7.04
N ALA A 224 -2.96 16.82 -7.10
CA ALA A 224 -3.41 18.02 -6.39
C ALA A 224 -3.51 17.75 -4.88
N LEU A 225 -2.51 18.17 -4.13
CA LEU A 225 -2.51 18.13 -2.66
C LEU A 225 -2.53 19.56 -2.10
N PRO A 226 -3.29 19.85 -1.05
CA PRO A 226 -3.28 21.14 -0.40
C PRO A 226 -1.88 21.46 0.17
N PRO A 227 -1.58 22.74 0.44
CA PRO A 227 -0.34 23.12 1.14
C PRO A 227 -0.25 22.43 2.51
N THR A 228 0.94 21.96 2.84
CA THR A 228 1.24 21.30 4.11
C THR A 228 2.43 21.99 4.78
N LEU A 229 2.45 22.03 6.11
CA LEU A 229 3.54 22.52 6.93
C LEU A 229 4.14 21.34 7.72
N ARG A 230 5.46 21.31 7.89
CA ARG A 230 6.05 20.40 8.88
C ARG A 230 5.91 21.01 10.27
N VAL A 231 5.75 20.19 11.28
CA VAL A 231 5.70 20.67 12.69
C VAL A 231 6.92 21.49 13.07
N SER A 232 8.09 21.24 12.43
CA SER A 232 9.35 21.96 12.65
C SER A 232 9.48 23.29 11.91
N ASP A 233 8.54 23.61 11.04
CA ASP A 233 8.63 24.84 10.24
C ASP A 233 8.41 26.07 11.13
N PRO A 234 9.20 27.16 10.95
CA PRO A 234 9.24 28.30 11.88
C PRO A 234 7.92 29.07 11.97
N GLU A 235 7.06 29.01 10.96
CA GLU A 235 5.74 29.61 10.95
C GLU A 235 4.71 28.84 11.79
N VAL A 236 4.98 27.58 12.14
CA VAL A 236 4.07 26.76 12.94
C VAL A 236 4.14 27.17 14.41
N ASN A 237 3.02 27.62 14.93
CA ASN A 237 2.90 28.10 16.30
C ASN A 237 1.75 27.41 17.04
N PRO A 238 1.74 27.47 18.40
CA PRO A 238 0.71 26.76 19.21
C PRO A 238 -0.74 27.16 18.89
N GLN A 239 -0.99 28.39 18.42
CA GLN A 239 -2.33 28.83 18.09
C GLN A 239 -2.83 28.18 16.78
N MET A 240 -1.95 28.06 15.80
CA MET A 240 -2.27 27.34 14.55
C MET A 240 -2.58 25.87 14.84
N LEU A 241 -1.80 25.24 15.72
CA LEU A 241 -1.97 23.82 16.05
C LEU A 241 -3.35 23.50 16.66
N LYS A 242 -3.99 24.45 17.35
CA LYS A 242 -5.33 24.25 17.93
C LYS A 242 -6.43 24.03 16.89
N ARG A 243 -6.18 24.36 15.64
CA ARG A 243 -7.14 24.16 14.53
C ARG A 243 -6.59 23.23 13.44
N ALA A 244 -5.41 22.66 13.66
CA ALA A 244 -4.73 21.89 12.64
C ALA A 244 -5.31 20.49 12.43
N LEU A 245 -5.32 20.04 11.17
CA LEU A 245 -5.26 18.62 10.83
C LEU A 245 -3.80 18.21 10.82
N VAL A 246 -3.43 17.22 11.62
CA VAL A 246 -2.07 16.73 11.75
C VAL A 246 -2.02 15.30 11.22
N LEU A 247 -1.19 15.03 10.19
CA LEU A 247 -0.99 13.67 9.68
C LEU A 247 0.37 13.13 10.14
N ALA A 248 0.36 11.94 10.71
CA ALA A 248 1.56 11.30 11.21
C ALA A 248 1.52 9.77 11.04
N PRO A 249 2.68 9.11 10.91
CA PRO A 249 2.73 7.65 10.89
C PRO A 249 2.33 7.06 12.24
N PRO A 250 1.86 5.80 12.28
CA PRO A 250 1.48 5.10 13.52
C PRO A 250 2.58 5.10 14.58
N SER A 251 3.85 5.07 14.15
CA SER A 251 5.01 5.11 15.03
C SER A 251 5.16 6.42 15.84
N ALA A 252 4.46 7.49 15.46
CA ALA A 252 4.43 8.74 16.22
C ALA A 252 3.55 8.66 17.47
N GLN A 253 2.62 7.69 17.53
CA GLN A 253 1.70 7.53 18.67
C GLN A 253 2.46 7.28 19.98
N GLY A 254 2.09 8.01 21.02
CA GLY A 254 2.70 7.87 22.36
C GLY A 254 4.11 8.44 22.51
N THR A 255 4.70 8.99 21.45
CA THR A 255 6.03 9.61 21.48
C THR A 255 6.00 11.04 22.02
N PRO A 256 7.17 11.62 22.43
CA PRO A 256 7.27 13.03 22.81
C PRO A 256 6.81 13.99 21.70
N TRP A 257 6.86 13.58 20.44
CA TRP A 257 6.41 14.37 19.31
C TRP A 257 4.93 14.79 19.44
N MET A 258 4.07 13.90 19.97
CA MET A 258 2.65 14.16 20.20
C MET A 258 2.37 15.26 21.23
N ARG A 259 3.30 15.49 22.20
CA ARG A 259 3.13 16.50 23.27
C ARG A 259 3.02 17.94 22.73
N ARG A 260 3.52 18.19 21.52
CA ARG A 260 3.48 19.51 20.85
C ARG A 260 2.06 19.99 20.58
N PHE A 261 1.11 19.08 20.48
CA PHE A 261 -0.29 19.41 20.13
C PHE A 261 -1.15 19.77 21.36
N GLY A 262 -0.65 19.58 22.58
CA GLY A 262 -1.34 19.92 23.82
C GLY A 262 -2.66 19.16 23.95
N ASN A 263 -3.80 19.87 23.91
CA ASN A 263 -5.12 19.27 23.86
C ASN A 263 -5.44 18.91 22.38
N TYR A 264 -5.52 17.62 22.09
CA TYR A 264 -5.86 17.12 20.74
C TYR A 264 -6.88 15.99 20.81
N SER A 265 -7.58 15.76 19.73
CA SER A 265 -8.30 14.52 19.48
C SER A 265 -7.48 13.68 18.50
N ASP A 266 -7.30 12.40 18.79
CA ASP A 266 -6.59 11.50 17.89
C ASP A 266 -7.52 10.53 17.15
N ALA A 267 -7.07 10.13 15.98
CA ALA A 267 -7.77 9.15 15.17
C ALA A 267 -6.77 8.24 14.45
N PHE A 268 -7.24 7.07 14.03
CA PHE A 268 -6.48 6.12 13.24
C PHE A 268 -7.21 5.79 11.93
N ALA A 269 -6.52 5.93 10.78
CA ALA A 269 -7.05 5.57 9.45
C ALA A 269 -6.46 4.23 8.99
N SER A 270 -7.28 3.18 9.00
CA SER A 270 -6.90 1.84 8.56
C SER A 270 -8.12 1.01 8.21
N GLY A 271 -8.00 0.07 7.26
CA GLY A 271 -9.03 -0.93 6.96
C GLY A 271 -9.40 -1.77 8.17
N TRP A 272 -8.44 -2.03 9.06
CA TRP A 272 -8.64 -2.76 10.31
C TRP A 272 -9.59 -2.06 11.30
N MET A 273 -9.89 -0.77 11.11
CA MET A 273 -10.87 -0.04 11.91
C MET A 273 -12.31 -0.52 11.69
N GLN A 274 -12.55 -1.36 10.69
CA GLN A 274 -13.81 -2.08 10.52
C GLN A 274 -14.11 -3.00 11.71
N LEU A 275 -13.08 -3.57 12.33
CA LEU A 275 -13.21 -4.50 13.44
C LEU A 275 -13.24 -3.77 14.79
N ARG A 276 -14.34 -3.92 15.57
CA ARG A 276 -14.49 -3.28 16.88
C ARG A 276 -13.35 -3.61 17.86
N GLY A 277 -12.85 -4.86 17.84
CA GLY A 277 -11.75 -5.30 18.70
C GLY A 277 -10.45 -4.56 18.40
N THR A 278 -10.10 -4.40 17.15
CA THR A 278 -8.91 -3.66 16.72
C THR A 278 -9.01 -2.18 17.08
N ARG A 279 -10.18 -1.56 16.83
CA ARG A 279 -10.42 -0.16 17.22
C ARG A 279 -10.20 0.08 18.72
N ARG A 280 -10.69 -0.82 19.58
CA ARG A 280 -10.49 -0.71 21.04
C ARG A 280 -9.03 -0.85 21.45
N ARG A 281 -8.26 -1.75 20.80
CA ARG A 281 -6.84 -1.97 21.12
C ARG A 281 -5.97 -0.77 20.75
N ARG A 282 -6.34 0.03 19.73
CA ARG A 282 -5.58 1.20 19.31
C ARG A 282 -5.60 2.36 20.31
N GLY A 283 -6.62 2.42 21.18
CA GLY A 283 -6.69 3.44 22.22
C GLY A 283 -6.77 4.88 21.70
N VAL A 284 -7.35 5.08 20.50
CA VAL A 284 -7.60 6.39 19.89
C VAL A 284 -9.07 6.79 20.07
N ASP A 285 -9.34 8.10 20.04
CA ASP A 285 -10.71 8.64 20.15
C ASP A 285 -11.61 8.18 19.01
N ARG A 286 -11.04 8.08 17.78
CA ARG A 286 -11.80 7.71 16.57
C ARG A 286 -11.02 6.80 15.64
N GLY A 287 -11.72 5.86 14.99
CA GLY A 287 -11.21 5.06 13.88
C GLY A 287 -11.93 5.39 12.59
N PHE A 288 -11.18 5.66 11.52
CA PHE A 288 -11.69 5.78 10.16
C PHE A 288 -11.39 4.50 9.39
N VAL A 289 -12.45 3.91 8.81
CA VAL A 289 -12.28 2.72 7.96
C VAL A 289 -11.77 3.17 6.61
N MET A 290 -10.48 3.04 6.41
CA MET A 290 -9.79 3.48 5.20
C MET A 290 -8.72 2.47 4.80
N SER A 291 -8.77 2.00 3.56
CA SER A 291 -7.78 1.08 3.03
C SER A 291 -7.33 1.48 1.63
N ASP A 292 -6.05 1.22 1.33
CA ASP A 292 -5.46 1.34 0.00
C ASP A 292 -5.56 0.01 -0.77
N HIS A 293 -6.09 -1.04 -0.14
CA HIS A 293 -6.33 -2.35 -0.75
C HIS A 293 -7.79 -2.53 -1.11
N ALA A 294 -8.03 -3.47 -2.03
CA ALA A 294 -9.37 -3.90 -2.37
C ALA A 294 -10.09 -4.51 -1.17
N ASP A 295 -11.39 -4.25 -1.04
CA ASP A 295 -12.28 -4.94 -0.14
C ASP A 295 -12.75 -6.28 -0.75
N TRP A 296 -13.53 -7.03 0.00
CA TRP A 296 -14.04 -8.32 -0.46
C TRP A 296 -14.76 -8.29 -1.82
N PRO A 297 -15.71 -7.37 -2.10
CA PRO A 297 -16.28 -7.21 -3.43
C PRO A 297 -15.28 -6.78 -4.50
N GLY A 298 -14.33 -5.92 -4.13
CA GLY A 298 -13.26 -5.44 -5.01
C GLY A 298 -12.34 -6.57 -5.47
N LEU A 299 -11.93 -7.46 -4.54
CA LEU A 299 -11.16 -8.66 -4.87
C LEU A 299 -11.90 -9.56 -5.87
N GLN A 300 -13.18 -9.83 -5.62
CA GLN A 300 -14.01 -10.65 -6.52
C GLN A 300 -14.13 -10.02 -7.91
N LYS A 301 -14.40 -8.72 -7.97
CA LYS A 301 -14.53 -7.96 -9.23
C LYS A 301 -13.22 -7.96 -10.02
N ALA A 302 -12.09 -7.74 -9.35
CA ALA A 302 -10.78 -7.74 -9.97
C ALA A 302 -10.46 -9.11 -10.58
N ILE A 303 -10.59 -10.20 -9.81
CA ILE A 303 -10.32 -11.55 -10.26
C ILE A 303 -11.22 -11.92 -11.46
N ALA A 304 -12.54 -11.70 -11.34
CA ALA A 304 -13.47 -11.97 -12.44
C ALA A 304 -13.12 -11.15 -13.70
N GLY A 305 -12.67 -9.90 -13.54
CA GLY A 305 -12.31 -9.01 -14.65
C GLY A 305 -11.08 -9.46 -15.43
N THR A 306 -10.20 -10.31 -14.88
CA THR A 306 -9.04 -10.86 -15.58
C THR A 306 -9.38 -11.99 -16.53
N GLY A 307 -10.50 -12.70 -16.29
CA GLY A 307 -10.87 -13.92 -17.01
C GLY A 307 -9.95 -15.11 -16.70
N ALA A 308 -9.10 -15.03 -15.68
CA ALA A 308 -8.16 -16.09 -15.32
C ALA A 308 -8.90 -17.35 -14.86
N GLU A 309 -8.46 -18.49 -15.37
CA GLU A 309 -8.95 -19.80 -14.95
C GLU A 309 -8.21 -20.33 -13.71
N ARG A 310 -6.99 -19.82 -13.48
CA ARG A 310 -6.11 -20.21 -12.38
C ARG A 310 -5.71 -19.00 -11.54
N VAL A 311 -5.86 -19.12 -10.22
CA VAL A 311 -5.59 -18.02 -9.29
C VAL A 311 -4.65 -18.45 -8.17
N PHE A 312 -3.56 -17.74 -8.00
CA PHE A 312 -2.69 -17.87 -6.84
C PHE A 312 -2.97 -16.73 -5.87
N VAL A 313 -3.16 -17.06 -4.60
CA VAL A 313 -3.46 -16.08 -3.56
C VAL A 313 -2.25 -15.91 -2.66
N THR A 314 -1.79 -14.66 -2.53
CA THR A 314 -0.71 -14.27 -1.62
C THR A 314 -1.30 -13.52 -0.43
N HIS A 315 -0.53 -13.36 0.61
CA HIS A 315 -0.78 -12.70 1.89
C HIS A 315 -2.26 -12.43 2.30
N GLY A 316 -2.49 -12.23 3.59
CA GLY A 316 -3.79 -11.95 4.16
C GLY A 316 -4.65 -13.19 4.37
N SER A 317 -5.93 -13.13 4.08
CA SER A 317 -6.90 -14.19 4.34
C SER A 317 -6.90 -15.28 3.27
N VAL A 318 -5.72 -15.82 2.94
CA VAL A 318 -5.46 -16.75 1.82
C VAL A 318 -6.44 -17.93 1.81
N ALA A 319 -6.58 -18.62 2.95
CA ALA A 319 -7.41 -19.83 3.01
C ALA A 319 -8.90 -19.57 2.69
N VAL A 320 -9.40 -18.40 3.10
CA VAL A 320 -10.81 -18.03 2.86
C VAL A 320 -11.04 -17.70 1.39
N LEU A 321 -10.14 -16.89 0.80
CA LEU A 321 -10.28 -16.51 -0.61
C LEU A 321 -10.07 -17.73 -1.53
N VAL A 322 -9.07 -18.58 -1.27
CA VAL A 322 -8.84 -19.84 -2.01
C VAL A 322 -10.07 -20.71 -1.95
N ARG A 323 -10.67 -20.91 -0.77
CA ARG A 323 -11.89 -21.71 -0.62
C ARG A 323 -13.03 -21.14 -1.45
N TRP A 324 -13.26 -19.82 -1.35
CA TRP A 324 -14.33 -19.17 -2.11
C TRP A 324 -14.12 -19.31 -3.62
N LEU A 325 -12.91 -19.11 -4.13
CA LEU A 325 -12.56 -19.26 -5.55
C LEU A 325 -12.81 -20.67 -6.04
N THR A 326 -12.39 -21.69 -5.26
CA THR A 326 -12.59 -23.10 -5.59
C THR A 326 -14.07 -23.46 -5.62
N ASP A 327 -14.86 -23.01 -4.64
CA ASP A 327 -16.31 -23.21 -4.58
C ASP A 327 -17.05 -22.54 -5.77
N ASN A 328 -16.43 -21.53 -6.40
CA ASN A 328 -16.90 -20.84 -7.61
C ASN A 328 -16.29 -21.38 -8.92
N GLY A 329 -15.62 -22.54 -8.90
CA GLY A 329 -15.17 -23.26 -10.08
C GLY A 329 -13.80 -22.85 -10.63
N LEU A 330 -13.04 -21.99 -9.92
CA LEU A 330 -11.69 -21.61 -10.30
C LEU A 330 -10.65 -22.56 -9.71
N GLU A 331 -9.57 -22.81 -10.45
CA GLU A 331 -8.39 -23.47 -9.89
C GLU A 331 -7.65 -22.47 -9.00
N ALA A 332 -7.74 -22.62 -7.67
CA ALA A 332 -7.14 -21.68 -6.74
C ALA A 332 -6.24 -22.34 -5.71
N GLN A 333 -5.10 -21.71 -5.41
CA GLN A 333 -4.18 -22.12 -4.36
C GLN A 333 -3.43 -20.93 -3.75
N GLY A 334 -2.86 -21.13 -2.53
CA GLY A 334 -2.00 -20.13 -1.91
C GLY A 334 -0.56 -20.23 -2.38
N PHE A 335 0.10 -19.10 -2.65
CA PHE A 335 1.54 -19.03 -2.63
C PHE A 335 2.02 -18.80 -1.20
N LYS A 336 3.02 -19.58 -0.76
CA LYS A 336 3.71 -19.31 0.49
C LYS A 336 4.65 -18.15 0.27
N THR A 337 4.38 -17.02 0.92
CA THR A 337 5.27 -15.88 1.00
C THR A 337 5.92 -15.83 2.40
N GLU A 338 7.02 -15.08 2.57
CA GLU A 338 7.67 -14.90 3.89
C GLU A 338 6.77 -14.11 4.86
N TYR A 339 5.83 -13.37 4.34
CA TYR A 339 4.82 -12.63 5.09
C TYR A 339 3.59 -13.53 5.30
N GLY A 340 3.56 -14.19 6.46
CA GLY A 340 2.38 -14.93 6.93
C GLY A 340 1.40 -14.00 7.62
N ASP A 341 0.16 -14.44 7.65
CA ASP A 341 -1.04 -13.95 8.31
C ASP A 341 -0.97 -12.67 9.19
N GLU A 342 -1.82 -11.70 8.83
CA GLU A 342 -2.47 -10.64 9.65
C GLU A 342 -1.62 -9.63 10.46
N ASP A 343 -0.40 -9.94 10.91
CA ASP A 343 0.38 -9.06 11.81
C ASP A 343 1.37 -8.12 11.09
N VAL A 344 1.54 -8.25 9.79
CA VAL A 344 2.65 -7.62 9.04
C VAL A 344 2.35 -6.18 8.66
N ALA A 345 1.12 -5.83 8.36
CA ALA A 345 0.73 -4.47 8.01
C ALA A 345 1.03 -3.45 9.14
N ASP A 346 0.96 -3.88 10.40
CA ASP A 346 1.27 -3.04 11.55
C ASP A 346 2.78 -2.98 11.88
N LYS A 347 3.58 -3.96 11.42
CA LYS A 347 5.04 -4.03 11.67
C LYS A 347 5.87 -3.47 10.52
N ALA A 348 5.35 -3.43 9.31
CA ALA A 348 6.07 -3.02 8.11
C ALA A 348 6.45 -1.53 8.06
N GLU A 349 5.88 -0.69 8.92
CA GLU A 349 6.22 0.74 9.02
C GLU A 349 7.10 1.12 10.22
N SER A 350 7.94 0.23 10.71
CA SER A 350 9.08 0.69 11.49
C SER A 350 9.95 1.56 10.57
N PRO A 351 10.32 2.79 10.98
CA PRO A 351 11.13 3.66 10.14
C PRO A 351 12.44 2.96 9.82
N HIS A 352 12.76 2.85 8.53
CA HIS A 352 14.08 2.41 8.12
C HIS A 352 15.11 3.37 8.75
N PRO A 353 16.22 2.88 9.35
CA PRO A 353 17.22 3.74 10.04
C PRO A 353 17.78 4.87 9.19
N SER A 354 17.63 4.81 7.85
CA SER A 354 18.10 5.82 6.91
C SER A 354 17.17 7.03 6.72
N LEU A 355 15.96 7.04 7.30
CA LEU A 355 15.02 8.17 7.23
C LEU A 355 15.00 9.01 8.52
N THR A 356 15.90 8.79 9.45
CA THR A 356 16.18 9.75 10.50
C THR A 356 16.95 10.93 9.88
N PRO A 357 16.42 12.16 9.92
CA PRO A 357 17.21 13.33 9.54
C PRO A 357 18.48 13.34 10.41
N ALA A 358 19.65 13.41 9.79
CA ALA A 358 20.89 13.63 10.49
C ALA A 358 20.77 14.90 11.34
N GLY A 359 20.78 14.77 12.67
CA GLY A 359 21.07 15.82 13.62
C GLY A 359 19.94 16.79 13.97
N GLU A 360 19.03 16.40 14.85
CA GLU A 360 18.63 17.34 15.88
C GLU A 360 19.47 17.01 17.11
N GLY A 361 20.63 17.71 17.21
CA GLY A 361 21.49 17.66 18.38
C GLY A 361 20.69 18.10 19.60
N GLU A 362 20.73 17.28 20.62
CA GLU A 362 20.39 17.66 21.98
C GLU A 362 21.24 18.88 22.36
N THR A 363 20.63 20.04 22.46
CA THR A 363 21.13 21.12 23.29
C THR A 363 20.31 21.11 24.55
N GLN A 364 21.07 21.00 25.66
CA GLN A 364 20.66 20.97 27.06
C GLN A 364 19.71 22.13 27.44
#